data_ee5eff6a758b4e83dc022faa13c2b339
#
_entry.id   ee5eff6a758b4e83dc022faa13c2b339
#
_cell.length_a   1.000
_cell.length_b   1.000
_cell.length_c   1.000
_cell.angle_alpha   90.00
_cell.angle_beta   90.00
_cell.angle_gamma   90.00
#
_symmetry.space_group_name_H-M   'P 1'
#
loop_
_entity.id
_entity.type
_entity.pdbx_description
1 polymer ?
#
loop_
_entity_poly.entity_id
_entity_poly.type
_entity_poly.pdbx_seq_one_letter_code
_entity_poly.pdbx_strand_id
1 'polypeptide(L)'
;MVSTRQEKIIQKILDNTHTIAMIGASDDPKRASNSVMQYLQTAGYRVIPVNPTITGEKIYGETVYARLSDIPFNFELVDVFRRVDAVPGIVDEMLPLIKKNNIRYLWLQLGISHPDSAARAEAAGLEVVMDHCLKIEHKRLSAG
;
A
#
# COMPACT_ATOMS: atom_id res chain seq x y z
N MET A 1 -21.95 -2.40 16.98
CA MET A 1 -21.54 -1.42 15.99
C MET A 1 -21.70 -1.96 14.59
N VAL A 2 -22.19 -1.16 13.71
CA VAL A 2 -22.46 -1.59 12.35
C VAL A 2 -21.19 -1.58 11.51
N SER A 3 -21.08 -2.54 10.64
CA SER A 3 -20.05 -2.52 9.62
C SER A 3 -20.40 -1.46 8.58
N THR A 4 -19.53 -0.49 8.42
CA THR A 4 -19.70 0.56 7.44
C THR A 4 -19.31 0.06 6.06
N ARG A 5 -19.66 0.85 5.04
CA ARG A 5 -19.20 0.57 3.68
C ARG A 5 -17.68 0.54 3.60
N GLN A 6 -17.00 1.45 4.30
CA GLN A 6 -15.56 1.48 4.33
C GLN A 6 -14.98 0.25 4.99
N GLU A 7 -15.60 -0.22 6.07
CA GLU A 7 -15.13 -1.42 6.76
C GLU A 7 -15.21 -2.65 5.86
N LYS A 8 -16.26 -2.73 5.04
CA LYS A 8 -16.41 -3.81 4.05
C LYS A 8 -15.32 -3.73 2.97
N ILE A 9 -14.98 -2.52 2.53
CA ILE A 9 -13.91 -2.32 1.57
C ILE A 9 -12.57 -2.75 2.17
N ILE A 10 -12.29 -2.37 3.41
CA ILE A 10 -11.06 -2.76 4.11
C ILE A 10 -10.97 -4.27 4.20
N GLN A 11 -12.04 -4.94 4.62
CA GLN A 11 -12.04 -6.39 4.72
C GLN A 11 -11.80 -7.04 3.36
N LYS A 12 -12.44 -6.53 2.32
CA LYS A 12 -12.24 -7.03 0.95
C LYS A 12 -10.78 -6.89 0.52
N ILE A 13 -10.15 -5.75 0.80
CA ILE A 13 -8.75 -5.53 0.46
C ILE A 13 -7.86 -6.55 1.17
N LEU A 14 -8.07 -6.73 2.47
CA LEU A 14 -7.26 -7.67 3.26
C LEU A 14 -7.42 -9.09 2.77
N ASP A 15 -8.63 -9.49 2.38
CA ASP A 15 -8.93 -10.86 1.97
C ASP A 15 -8.42 -11.17 0.55
N ASN A 16 -8.27 -10.16 -0.30
CA ASN A 16 -7.95 -10.35 -1.71
C ASN A 16 -6.56 -9.87 -2.12
N THR A 17 -5.75 -9.44 -1.16
CA THR A 17 -4.39 -8.99 -1.42
C THR A 17 -3.40 -10.10 -1.10
N HIS A 18 -2.46 -10.34 -1.99
CA HIS A 18 -1.34 -11.26 -1.79
C HIS A 18 -0.03 -10.49 -1.69
N THR A 19 0.17 -9.53 -2.57
CA THR A 19 1.40 -8.75 -2.66
C THR A 19 1.08 -7.26 -2.52
N ILE A 20 1.86 -6.60 -1.70
CA ILE A 20 1.72 -5.18 -1.39
C ILE A 20 2.98 -4.47 -1.86
N ALA A 21 2.84 -3.42 -2.66
CA ALA A 21 3.95 -2.51 -2.97
C ALA A 21 3.89 -1.35 -1.96
N MET A 22 4.91 -1.23 -1.13
CA MET A 22 4.95 -0.23 -0.07
C MET A 22 5.85 0.93 -0.49
N ILE A 23 5.24 2.06 -0.82
CA ILE A 23 5.97 3.26 -1.23
C ILE A 23 6.39 4.04 0.01
N GLY A 24 7.66 4.43 0.05
CA GLY A 24 8.23 5.08 1.23
C GLY A 24 8.69 4.09 2.28
N ALA A 25 8.99 2.87 1.86
CA ALA A 25 9.55 1.85 2.74
C ALA A 25 10.89 2.30 3.31
N SER A 26 11.21 1.84 4.51
CA SER A 26 12.44 2.23 5.21
C SER A 26 13.14 1.02 5.81
N ASP A 27 14.46 1.03 5.76
CA ASP A 27 15.30 0.05 6.44
C ASP A 27 15.51 0.39 7.92
N ASP A 28 15.01 1.54 8.38
CA ASP A 28 15.15 1.98 9.77
C ASP A 28 14.00 1.39 10.62
N PRO A 29 14.32 0.52 11.60
CA PRO A 29 13.28 -0.10 12.45
C PRO A 29 12.44 0.91 13.25
N LYS A 30 12.91 2.13 13.38
CA LYS A 30 12.17 3.19 14.10
C LYS A 30 11.09 3.83 13.26
N ARG A 31 11.09 3.61 11.94
CA ARG A 31 10.11 4.18 11.04
C ARG A 31 8.83 3.34 11.03
N ALA A 32 7.69 4.02 10.93
CA ALA A 32 6.39 3.36 10.90
C ALA A 32 6.30 2.36 9.74
N SER A 33 6.79 2.73 8.55
CA SER A 33 6.73 1.84 7.39
C SER A 33 7.48 0.53 7.63
N ASN A 34 8.61 0.58 8.34
CA ASN A 34 9.37 -0.64 8.65
C ASN A 34 8.57 -1.58 9.57
N SER A 35 7.96 -1.02 10.63
CA SER A 35 7.14 -1.81 11.56
C SER A 35 5.92 -2.41 10.87
N VAL A 36 5.27 -1.65 10.00
CA VAL A 36 4.10 -2.14 9.26
C VAL A 36 4.51 -3.25 8.28
N MET A 37 5.64 -3.07 7.58
CA MET A 37 6.14 -4.09 6.66
C MET A 37 6.40 -5.40 7.37
N GLN A 38 7.09 -5.35 8.51
CA GLN A 38 7.41 -6.55 9.28
C GLN A 38 6.14 -7.27 9.74
N TYR A 39 5.17 -6.51 10.25
CA TYR A 39 3.91 -7.07 10.69
C TYR A 39 3.17 -7.76 9.54
N LEU A 40 3.07 -7.10 8.39
CA LEU A 40 2.33 -7.64 7.26
C LEU A 40 2.98 -8.90 6.70
N GLN A 41 4.30 -8.95 6.65
CA GLN A 41 4.99 -10.16 6.24
C GLN A 41 4.70 -11.32 7.20
N THR A 42 4.73 -11.05 8.49
CA THR A 42 4.39 -12.07 9.51
C THR A 42 2.94 -12.53 9.35
N ALA A 43 2.05 -11.64 8.90
CA ALA A 43 0.65 -11.97 8.66
C ALA A 43 0.41 -12.75 7.36
N GLY A 44 1.46 -12.94 6.55
CA GLY A 44 1.36 -13.77 5.34
C GLY A 44 1.36 -13.02 4.02
N TYR A 45 1.44 -11.69 4.04
CA TYR A 45 1.53 -10.90 2.82
C TYR A 45 2.97 -10.84 2.32
N ARG A 46 3.14 -10.77 1.02
CA ARG A 46 4.41 -10.40 0.44
C ARG A 46 4.43 -8.87 0.33
N VAL A 47 5.44 -8.22 0.91
CA VAL A 47 5.54 -6.75 0.89
C VAL A 47 6.81 -6.37 0.13
N ILE A 48 6.65 -5.62 -0.94
CA ILE A 48 7.74 -5.19 -1.81
C ILE A 48 8.06 -3.74 -1.51
N PRO A 49 9.26 -3.46 -0.98
CA PRO A 49 9.61 -2.09 -0.61
C PRO A 49 9.99 -1.25 -1.83
N VAL A 50 9.48 -0.02 -1.87
CA VAL A 50 9.78 0.95 -2.92
C VAL A 50 10.34 2.22 -2.29
N ASN A 51 11.59 2.55 -2.61
CA ASN A 51 12.24 3.77 -2.12
C ASN A 51 13.46 4.06 -3.01
N PRO A 52 13.47 5.17 -3.77
CA PRO A 52 14.57 5.47 -4.68
C PRO A 52 15.89 5.76 -3.97
N THR A 53 15.89 6.10 -2.68
CA THR A 53 17.12 6.46 -1.97
C THR A 53 17.91 5.25 -1.49
N ILE A 54 17.29 4.07 -1.42
CA ILE A 54 17.94 2.84 -0.96
C ILE A 54 17.72 1.69 -1.94
N THR A 55 17.58 2.01 -3.21
CA THR A 55 17.35 1.03 -4.28
C THR A 55 18.45 -0.03 -4.28
N GLY A 56 18.04 -1.29 -4.42
CA GLY A 56 18.97 -2.43 -4.46
C GLY A 56 19.32 -3.02 -3.11
N GLU A 57 19.04 -2.31 -2.02
CA GLU A 57 19.20 -2.88 -0.68
C GLU A 57 18.08 -3.89 -0.42
N LYS A 58 18.19 -4.62 0.68
CA LYS A 58 17.15 -5.57 1.09
C LYS A 58 16.56 -5.16 2.42
N ILE A 59 15.23 -5.25 2.52
CA ILE A 59 14.52 -5.06 3.78
C ILE A 59 13.72 -6.35 4.02
N TYR A 60 14.01 -7.01 5.12
CA TYR A 60 13.35 -8.27 5.49
C TYR A 60 13.31 -9.27 4.32
N GLY A 61 14.43 -9.36 3.59
CA GLY A 61 14.59 -10.33 2.52
C GLY A 61 14.08 -9.89 1.16
N GLU A 62 13.43 -8.73 1.05
CA GLU A 62 12.92 -8.25 -0.22
C GLU A 62 13.77 -7.13 -0.78
N THR A 63 13.99 -7.17 -2.09
CA THR A 63 14.76 -6.14 -2.80
C THR A 63 13.97 -4.84 -2.87
N VAL A 64 14.66 -3.73 -2.60
CA VAL A 64 14.05 -2.40 -2.71
C VAL A 64 14.11 -1.94 -4.17
N TYR A 65 12.95 -1.57 -4.72
CA TYR A 65 12.84 -1.00 -6.06
C TYR A 65 12.75 0.52 -5.98
N ALA A 66 13.21 1.19 -7.03
CA ALA A 66 13.16 2.65 -7.09
C ALA A 66 11.73 3.14 -7.34
N ARG A 67 10.97 2.43 -8.17
CA ARG A 67 9.64 2.83 -8.64
C ARG A 67 8.74 1.62 -8.78
N LEU A 68 7.42 1.86 -8.78
CA LEU A 68 6.45 0.81 -9.02
C LEU A 68 6.67 0.11 -10.36
N SER A 69 7.03 0.88 -11.39
CA SER A 69 7.23 0.33 -12.73
C SER A 69 8.41 -0.64 -12.83
N ASP A 70 9.29 -0.64 -11.85
CA ASP A 70 10.43 -1.57 -11.83
C ASP A 70 10.07 -2.94 -11.27
N ILE A 71 8.92 -3.08 -10.62
CA ILE A 71 8.49 -4.35 -10.02
C ILE A 71 8.01 -5.29 -11.13
N PRO A 72 8.66 -6.47 -11.30
CA PRO A 72 8.38 -7.33 -12.46
C PRO A 72 7.24 -8.34 -12.26
N PHE A 73 6.43 -8.20 -11.21
CA PHE A 73 5.33 -9.13 -10.92
C PHE A 73 4.12 -8.36 -10.36
N ASN A 74 3.01 -9.08 -10.15
CA ASN A 74 1.77 -8.46 -9.69
C ASN A 74 1.86 -7.97 -8.25
N PHE A 75 1.18 -6.85 -7.98
CA PHE A 75 0.95 -6.35 -6.63
C PHE A 75 -0.44 -5.69 -6.61
N GLU A 76 -1.37 -6.30 -5.90
CA GLU A 76 -2.76 -5.86 -5.90
C GLU A 76 -2.98 -4.56 -5.13
N LEU A 77 -2.13 -4.31 -4.13
CA LEU A 77 -2.28 -3.17 -3.21
C LEU A 77 -1.03 -2.30 -3.24
N VAL A 78 -1.25 -1.00 -3.37
CA VAL A 78 -0.20 0.01 -3.20
C VAL A 78 -0.45 0.72 -1.87
N ASP A 79 0.49 0.58 -0.93
CA ASP A 79 0.43 1.16 0.41
C ASP A 79 1.40 2.33 0.49
N VAL A 80 0.90 3.53 0.80
CA VAL A 80 1.66 4.77 0.66
C VAL A 80 2.07 5.33 2.01
N PHE A 81 3.40 5.41 2.22
CA PHE A 81 4.05 6.06 3.35
C PHE A 81 4.82 7.28 2.86
N ARG A 82 4.15 8.19 2.17
CA ARG A 82 4.76 9.41 1.66
C ARG A 82 3.92 10.61 2.07
N ARG A 83 4.52 11.80 2.00
CA ARG A 83 3.80 13.04 2.29
C ARG A 83 2.63 13.19 1.33
N VAL A 84 1.60 13.90 1.78
CA VAL A 84 0.37 14.05 1.01
C VAL A 84 0.62 14.68 -0.36
N ASP A 85 1.60 15.57 -0.47
CA ASP A 85 1.91 16.22 -1.75
C ASP A 85 2.53 15.27 -2.78
N ALA A 86 2.97 14.09 -2.38
CA ALA A 86 3.47 13.08 -3.31
C ALA A 86 2.35 12.21 -3.92
N VAL A 87 1.16 12.24 -3.35
CA VAL A 87 0.08 11.33 -3.74
C VAL A 87 -0.36 11.49 -5.19
N PRO A 88 -0.55 12.71 -5.74
CA PRO A 88 -0.93 12.84 -7.14
C PRO A 88 0.06 12.17 -8.10
N GLY A 89 1.36 12.35 -7.88
CA GLY A 89 2.38 11.71 -8.72
C GLY A 89 2.38 10.19 -8.59
N ILE A 90 2.08 9.67 -7.41
CA ILE A 90 1.96 8.23 -7.21
C ILE A 90 0.79 7.66 -8.01
N VAL A 91 -0.35 8.35 -7.99
CA VAL A 91 -1.50 7.92 -8.80
C VAL A 91 -1.15 7.97 -10.30
N ASP A 92 -0.47 9.03 -10.74
CA ASP A 92 -0.01 9.12 -12.12
C ASP A 92 0.85 7.92 -12.51
N GLU A 93 1.72 7.47 -11.63
CA GLU A 93 2.57 6.31 -11.87
C GLU A 93 1.76 5.01 -11.90
N MET A 94 0.74 4.90 -11.05
CA MET A 94 -0.06 3.69 -10.95
C MET A 94 -0.95 3.45 -12.18
N LEU A 95 -1.53 4.52 -12.73
CA LEU A 95 -2.56 4.36 -13.76
C LEU A 95 -2.14 3.49 -14.94
N PRO A 96 -0.94 3.68 -15.55
CA PRO A 96 -0.53 2.82 -16.66
C PRO A 96 -0.17 1.39 -16.26
N LEU A 97 -0.02 1.12 -14.95
CA LEU A 97 0.39 -0.18 -14.47
C LEU A 97 -0.79 -1.05 -13.99
N ILE A 98 -2.00 -0.51 -13.96
CA ILE A 98 -3.15 -1.21 -13.36
C ILE A 98 -3.34 -2.59 -13.97
N LYS A 99 -3.40 -2.69 -15.28
CA LYS A 99 -3.58 -3.98 -15.96
C LYS A 99 -2.33 -4.83 -15.89
N LYS A 100 -1.18 -4.22 -16.14
CA LYS A 100 0.09 -4.95 -16.22
C LYS A 100 0.42 -5.66 -14.91
N ASN A 101 0.20 -5.00 -13.79
CA ASN A 101 0.59 -5.52 -12.48
C ASN A 101 -0.61 -5.94 -11.62
N ASN A 102 -1.81 -5.95 -12.20
CA ASN A 102 -3.05 -6.34 -11.51
C ASN A 102 -3.31 -5.49 -10.26
N ILE A 103 -3.09 -4.19 -10.35
CA ILE A 103 -3.34 -3.28 -9.24
C ILE A 103 -4.84 -3.13 -9.05
N ARG A 104 -5.33 -3.25 -7.82
CA ARG A 104 -6.74 -3.16 -7.48
C ARG A 104 -7.03 -2.12 -6.42
N TYR A 105 -6.05 -1.83 -5.56
CA TYR A 105 -6.28 -1.05 -4.34
C TYR A 105 -5.19 -0.03 -4.12
N LEU A 106 -5.61 1.14 -3.61
CA LEU A 106 -4.69 2.18 -3.14
C LEU A 106 -4.98 2.44 -1.67
N TRP A 107 -3.95 2.41 -0.85
CA TRP A 107 -4.08 2.62 0.58
C TRP A 107 -3.17 3.79 1.00
N LEU A 108 -3.78 4.86 1.53
CA LEU A 108 -3.04 5.98 2.09
C LEU A 108 -3.01 5.83 3.60
N GLN A 109 -1.80 5.80 4.14
CA GLN A 109 -1.57 5.56 5.56
C GLN A 109 -2.15 6.65 6.46
N LEU A 110 -2.16 6.37 7.77
CA LEU A 110 -2.68 7.27 8.78
C LEU A 110 -2.06 8.67 8.60
N GLY A 111 -2.90 9.69 8.58
CA GLY A 111 -2.49 11.07 8.39
C GLY A 111 -2.39 11.51 6.94
N ILE A 112 -2.62 10.60 5.97
CA ILE A 112 -2.52 10.91 4.55
C ILE A 112 -3.90 10.83 3.92
N SER A 113 -4.39 11.96 3.41
CA SER A 113 -5.69 12.04 2.75
C SER A 113 -5.60 12.98 1.57
N HIS A 114 -6.07 12.53 0.40
CA HIS A 114 -6.07 13.33 -0.82
C HIS A 114 -7.27 12.96 -1.67
N PRO A 115 -8.44 13.59 -1.41
CA PRO A 115 -9.70 13.19 -2.08
C PRO A 115 -9.66 13.27 -3.59
N ASP A 116 -9.01 14.28 -4.16
CA ASP A 116 -8.93 14.42 -5.62
C ASP A 116 -8.18 13.25 -6.27
N SER A 117 -7.07 12.83 -5.67
CA SER A 117 -6.31 11.69 -6.16
C SER A 117 -7.09 10.38 -5.96
N ALA A 118 -7.79 10.25 -4.84
CA ALA A 118 -8.64 9.10 -4.60
C ALA A 118 -9.73 8.99 -5.67
N ALA A 119 -10.36 10.11 -6.04
CA ALA A 119 -11.38 10.12 -7.08
C ALA A 119 -10.80 9.67 -8.43
N ARG A 120 -9.60 10.12 -8.78
CA ARG A 120 -8.92 9.69 -10.01
C ARG A 120 -8.64 8.19 -10.01
N ALA A 121 -8.16 7.66 -8.89
CA ALA A 121 -7.88 6.25 -8.75
C ALA A 121 -9.18 5.43 -8.85
N GLU A 122 -10.24 5.88 -8.20
CA GLU A 122 -11.54 5.21 -8.26
C GLU A 122 -12.13 5.24 -9.67
N ALA A 123 -11.97 6.36 -10.38
CA ALA A 123 -12.43 6.46 -11.78
C ALA A 123 -11.70 5.47 -12.68
N ALA A 124 -10.49 5.07 -12.31
CA ALA A 124 -9.71 4.07 -13.05
C ALA A 124 -10.02 2.62 -12.61
N GLY A 125 -10.95 2.43 -11.68
CA GLY A 125 -11.39 1.11 -11.23
C GLY A 125 -10.76 0.63 -9.94
N LEU A 126 -9.96 1.45 -9.27
CA LEU A 126 -9.37 1.07 -7.98
C LEU A 126 -10.32 1.35 -6.83
N GLU A 127 -10.18 0.59 -5.75
CA GLU A 127 -10.80 0.94 -4.49
C GLU A 127 -9.75 1.60 -3.59
N VAL A 128 -10.15 2.65 -2.87
CA VAL A 128 -9.20 3.50 -2.14
C VAL A 128 -9.59 3.60 -0.67
N VAL A 129 -8.60 3.46 0.20
CA VAL A 129 -8.74 3.75 1.63
C VAL A 129 -7.75 4.85 1.97
N MET A 130 -8.20 5.86 2.72
CA MET A 130 -7.35 6.98 3.13
C MET A 130 -7.34 7.10 4.65
N ASP A 131 -6.19 7.59 5.17
CA ASP A 131 -6.06 7.96 6.58
C ASP A 131 -6.32 6.79 7.53
N HIS A 132 -5.77 5.63 7.18
CA HIS A 132 -5.84 4.43 8.03
C HIS A 132 -4.50 3.72 8.02
N CYS A 133 -4.16 3.05 9.11
CA CYS A 133 -2.97 2.22 9.20
C CYS A 133 -3.33 0.77 8.86
N LEU A 134 -2.71 0.23 7.83
CA LEU A 134 -3.00 -1.13 7.35
C LEU A 134 -2.75 -2.18 8.45
N LYS A 135 -1.69 -2.02 9.23
CA LYS A 135 -1.39 -2.90 10.35
C LYS A 135 -2.49 -2.85 11.40
N ILE A 136 -2.94 -1.65 11.77
CA ILE A 136 -3.98 -1.47 12.78
C ILE A 136 -5.29 -2.10 12.31
N GLU A 137 -5.66 -1.86 11.06
CA GLU A 137 -6.90 -2.41 10.52
C GLU A 137 -6.85 -3.93 10.42
N HIS A 138 -5.71 -4.48 10.01
CA HIS A 138 -5.56 -5.94 9.95
C HIS A 138 -5.68 -6.56 11.33
N LYS A 139 -5.01 -5.98 12.35
CA LYS A 139 -5.09 -6.48 13.73
C LYS A 139 -6.52 -6.43 14.24
N ARG A 140 -7.20 -5.31 14.00
CA ARG A 140 -8.57 -5.11 14.48
C ARG A 140 -9.53 -6.14 13.90
N LEU A 141 -9.46 -6.38 12.61
CA LEU A 141 -10.37 -7.29 11.91
C LEU A 141 -10.00 -8.75 12.13
N SER A 142 -8.73 -9.04 12.34
CA SER A 142 -8.27 -10.42 12.59
C SER A 142 -8.56 -10.89 14.02
N ALA A 143 -8.68 -9.96 14.95
CA ALA A 143 -8.94 -10.30 16.37
C ALA A 143 -10.40 -10.64 16.62
N GLY A 144 -11.29 -10.20 15.73
CA GLY A 144 -12.72 -10.48 15.84
C GLY A 144 -13.08 -11.80 15.22
#